data_8cc7cab8b1f7d5b1c493d6646ceb75de
#
_entry.id   8cc7cab8b1f7d5b1c493d6646ceb75de
#
_cell.length_a   1.000
_cell.length_b   1.000
_cell.length_c   1.000
_cell.angle_alpha   90.00
_cell.angle_beta   90.00
_cell.angle_gamma   90.00
#
_symmetry.space_group_name_H-M   'P 1'
#
loop_
_entity.id
_entity.type
_entity.pdbx_description
1 polymer ?
#
loop_
_entity_poly.entity_id
_entity_poly.type
_entity_poly.pdbx_seq_one_letter_code
_entity_poly.pdbx_strand_id
1 'polypeptide(L)'
;FQRIIKEAHDANIMFLIQQAELRAKELNSDAIKEWKDLVKNADEAPNQNVAIEISAYASPDGGVKLNTGLAERREGNTSKYLDKELKKMKVDAPVDARYTAQDWEGFKELVSASNLQDKDLVLRVISMYQDPETREKEIKNISAVYSDLAETILPQLRRSRLTANIEIIGKSDDEISALAKSNPSELNIEEILYAATLTNNDSEKMAIYTKASELYPNCYRTWNNIGMMAFKAGDLAKAEQMFNKSNSVKANNEANMNLGLIALTKGD
;
A
#
# COMPACT_ATOMS: atom_id res chain seq x y z
N PHE A 1 9.04 6.54 12.89
CA PHE A 1 9.46 7.03 11.57
C PHE A 1 9.66 5.86 10.61
N GLN A 2 9.01 5.92 9.46
CA GLN A 2 9.12 4.90 8.40
C GLN A 2 9.91 5.51 7.24
N ARG A 3 11.11 4.97 6.97
CA ARG A 3 12.00 5.50 5.91
C ARG A 3 11.60 4.99 4.53
N ILE A 4 11.16 3.76 4.41
CA ILE A 4 10.74 3.17 3.14
C ILE A 4 9.23 3.00 3.19
N ILE A 5 8.54 3.64 2.25
CA ILE A 5 7.11 3.47 2.03
C ILE A 5 6.95 2.58 0.80
N LYS A 6 6.16 1.51 0.94
CA LYS A 6 5.86 0.59 -0.17
C LYS A 6 4.42 0.79 -0.61
N GLU A 7 4.27 1.03 -1.91
CA GLU A 7 2.97 1.17 -2.55
C GLU A 7 2.83 0.14 -3.66
N ALA A 8 1.63 -0.36 -3.87
CA ALA A 8 1.30 -1.27 -4.97
C ALA A 8 0.13 -0.69 -5.76
N HIS A 9 0.30 -0.55 -7.06
CA HIS A 9 -0.70 0.01 -7.96
C HIS A 9 -1.01 -0.97 -9.07
N ASP A 10 -2.28 -1.33 -9.19
CA ASP A 10 -2.75 -2.36 -10.13
C ASP A 10 -3.44 -1.76 -11.34
N ALA A 11 -3.24 -2.39 -12.50
CA ALA A 11 -4.08 -2.23 -13.68
C ALA A 11 -4.35 -3.59 -14.31
N ASN A 12 -5.52 -3.76 -14.92
CA ASN A 12 -5.92 -5.03 -15.52
C ASN A 12 -6.10 -4.90 -17.03
N ILE A 13 -5.58 -5.90 -17.77
CA ILE A 13 -5.85 -6.13 -19.17
C ILE A 13 -6.85 -7.29 -19.27
N MET A 14 -8.04 -7.01 -19.76
CA MET A 14 -9.13 -7.99 -19.80
C MET A 14 -9.13 -8.78 -21.11
N PHE A 15 -9.43 -10.09 -21.00
CA PHE A 15 -9.51 -11.00 -22.15
C PHE A 15 -10.95 -11.49 -22.38
N LEU A 16 -11.23 -11.81 -23.63
CA LEU A 16 -12.45 -12.54 -23.97
C LEU A 16 -12.34 -14.01 -23.56
N ILE A 17 -13.48 -14.67 -23.50
CA ILE A 17 -13.55 -16.10 -23.18
C ILE A 17 -12.66 -16.89 -24.15
N GLN A 18 -11.85 -17.81 -23.63
CA GLN A 18 -10.93 -18.68 -24.38
C GLN A 18 -9.91 -17.94 -25.28
N GLN A 19 -9.72 -16.62 -25.08
CA GLN A 19 -8.77 -15.80 -25.85
C GLN A 19 -7.61 -15.33 -24.98
N ALA A 20 -6.47 -15.13 -25.63
CA ALA A 20 -5.25 -14.56 -25.05
C ALA A 20 -4.72 -13.35 -25.82
N GLU A 21 -5.44 -12.93 -26.86
CA GLU A 21 -5.09 -11.78 -27.68
C GLU A 21 -5.31 -10.47 -26.91
N LEU A 22 -4.33 -9.59 -26.98
CA LEU A 22 -4.39 -8.26 -26.40
C LEU A 22 -5.20 -7.34 -27.33
N ARG A 23 -6.30 -6.81 -26.81
CA ARG A 23 -7.20 -5.94 -27.60
C ARG A 23 -6.79 -4.48 -27.43
N ALA A 24 -6.78 -3.73 -28.55
CA ALA A 24 -6.42 -2.33 -28.54
C ALA A 24 -7.27 -1.48 -27.57
N LYS A 25 -8.56 -1.82 -27.40
CA LYS A 25 -9.44 -1.16 -26.42
C LYS A 25 -8.91 -1.28 -24.98
N GLU A 26 -8.45 -2.46 -24.58
CA GLU A 26 -7.92 -2.71 -23.23
C GLU A 26 -6.58 -1.98 -23.03
N LEU A 27 -5.66 -2.09 -24.03
CA LEU A 27 -4.33 -1.48 -23.97
C LEU A 27 -4.37 0.05 -23.97
N ASN A 28 -5.42 0.66 -24.51
CA ASN A 28 -5.64 2.10 -24.56
C ASN A 28 -6.66 2.60 -23.53
N SER A 29 -7.05 1.76 -22.57
CA SER A 29 -7.92 2.19 -21.48
C SER A 29 -7.22 3.24 -20.61
N ASP A 30 -8.01 4.10 -19.97
CA ASP A 30 -7.46 5.15 -19.11
C ASP A 30 -6.69 4.54 -17.94
N ALA A 31 -7.18 3.44 -17.35
CA ALA A 31 -6.48 2.72 -16.29
C ALA A 31 -5.07 2.25 -16.71
N ILE A 32 -4.89 1.74 -17.92
CA ILE A 32 -3.56 1.32 -18.41
C ILE A 32 -2.67 2.54 -18.73
N LYS A 33 -3.23 3.64 -19.21
CA LYS A 33 -2.47 4.88 -19.43
C LYS A 33 -1.99 5.48 -18.12
N GLU A 34 -2.89 5.66 -17.16
CA GLU A 34 -2.58 6.18 -15.81
C GLU A 34 -1.54 5.32 -15.12
N TRP A 35 -1.65 3.98 -15.21
CA TRP A 35 -0.69 3.06 -14.66
C TRP A 35 0.70 3.22 -15.31
N LYS A 36 0.77 3.36 -16.64
CA LYS A 36 2.04 3.60 -17.34
C LYS A 36 2.67 4.95 -16.97
N ASP A 37 1.86 5.99 -16.84
CA ASP A 37 2.34 7.32 -16.42
C ASP A 37 2.87 7.27 -14.98
N LEU A 38 2.18 6.54 -14.09
CA LEU A 38 2.63 6.32 -12.72
C LEU A 38 3.98 5.59 -12.68
N VAL A 39 4.14 4.49 -13.42
CA VAL A 39 5.39 3.74 -13.51
C VAL A 39 6.53 4.61 -14.01
N LYS A 40 6.29 5.38 -15.08
CA LYS A 40 7.28 6.29 -15.65
C LYS A 40 7.70 7.38 -14.66
N ASN A 41 6.74 8.03 -14.02
CA ASN A 41 7.02 9.08 -13.03
C ASN A 41 7.81 8.55 -11.84
N ALA A 42 7.50 7.33 -11.39
CA ALA A 42 8.21 6.69 -10.30
C ALA A 42 9.65 6.28 -10.68
N ASP A 43 9.87 5.80 -11.90
CA ASP A 43 11.20 5.45 -12.43
C ASP A 43 12.09 6.69 -12.62
N GLU A 44 11.50 7.84 -13.00
CA GLU A 44 12.19 9.11 -13.14
C GLU A 44 12.50 9.79 -11.79
N ALA A 45 11.84 9.39 -10.71
CA ALA A 45 12.02 9.98 -9.39
C ALA A 45 13.30 9.45 -8.72
N PRO A 46 14.23 10.31 -8.27
CA PRO A 46 15.54 9.89 -7.77
C PRO A 46 15.50 9.10 -6.45
N ASN A 47 14.38 9.13 -5.76
CA ASN A 47 14.17 8.47 -4.47
C ASN A 47 13.11 7.36 -4.53
N GLN A 48 12.84 6.83 -5.71
CA GLN A 48 11.89 5.74 -5.89
C GLN A 48 12.53 4.58 -6.64
N ASN A 49 12.15 3.36 -6.25
CA ASN A 49 12.47 2.14 -6.97
C ASN A 49 11.16 1.52 -7.44
N VAL A 50 11.13 1.06 -8.68
CA VAL A 50 9.96 0.42 -9.28
C VAL A 50 10.28 -1.02 -9.62
N ALA A 51 9.41 -1.94 -9.24
CA ALA A 51 9.42 -3.32 -9.70
C ALA A 51 8.00 -3.67 -10.20
N ILE A 52 7.92 -4.42 -11.28
CA ILE A 52 6.63 -4.75 -11.91
C ILE A 52 6.37 -6.25 -11.79
N GLU A 53 5.15 -6.60 -11.45
CA GLU A 53 4.67 -7.97 -11.46
C GLU A 53 3.55 -8.13 -12.49
N ILE A 54 3.61 -9.20 -13.30
CA ILE A 54 2.54 -9.62 -14.19
C ILE A 54 1.93 -10.89 -13.61
N SER A 55 0.65 -10.85 -13.28
CA SER A 55 -0.11 -12.01 -12.86
C SER A 55 -1.22 -12.29 -13.87
N ALA A 56 -1.07 -13.30 -14.72
CA ALA A 56 -2.05 -13.68 -15.72
C ALA A 56 -2.94 -14.81 -15.22
N TYR A 57 -4.23 -14.70 -15.47
CA TYR A 57 -5.23 -15.61 -14.96
C TYR A 57 -6.11 -16.18 -16.05
N ALA A 58 -6.55 -17.43 -15.88
CA ALA A 58 -7.75 -17.94 -16.53
C ALA A 58 -8.86 -18.09 -15.49
N SER A 59 -10.10 -17.86 -15.93
CA SER A 59 -11.28 -18.10 -15.09
C SER A 59 -11.47 -19.60 -14.86
N PRO A 60 -12.03 -20.00 -13.70
CA PRO A 60 -12.15 -21.42 -13.35
C PRO A 60 -13.28 -22.19 -14.07
N ASP A 61 -13.79 -21.65 -15.19
CA ASP A 61 -14.89 -22.21 -15.99
C ASP A 61 -14.44 -23.13 -17.14
N GLY A 62 -13.32 -23.80 -17.00
CA GLY A 62 -12.78 -24.74 -17.97
C GLY A 62 -11.80 -25.72 -17.35
N GLY A 63 -11.54 -26.84 -18.04
CA GLY A 63 -10.62 -27.85 -17.56
C GLY A 63 -9.22 -27.31 -17.30
N VAL A 64 -8.54 -27.83 -16.27
CA VAL A 64 -7.22 -27.35 -15.81
C VAL A 64 -6.20 -27.25 -16.95
N LYS A 65 -6.10 -28.28 -17.82
CA LYS A 65 -5.15 -28.31 -18.93
C LYS A 65 -5.38 -27.18 -19.94
N LEU A 66 -6.63 -26.88 -20.28
CA LEU A 66 -7.00 -25.80 -21.19
C LEU A 66 -6.64 -24.45 -20.56
N ASN A 67 -7.02 -24.25 -19.31
CA ASN A 67 -6.79 -23.02 -18.57
C ASN A 67 -5.31 -22.76 -18.28
N THR A 68 -4.50 -23.79 -18.04
CA THR A 68 -3.05 -23.66 -17.94
C THR A 68 -2.47 -23.04 -19.21
N GLY A 69 -2.74 -23.66 -20.38
CA GLY A 69 -2.23 -23.12 -21.65
C GLY A 69 -2.80 -21.75 -22.02
N LEU A 70 -4.01 -21.42 -21.55
CA LEU A 70 -4.62 -20.11 -21.76
C LEU A 70 -3.96 -19.05 -20.88
N ALA A 71 -3.77 -19.31 -19.59
CA ALA A 71 -3.13 -18.39 -18.66
C ALA A 71 -1.64 -18.14 -19.03
N GLU A 72 -0.93 -19.19 -19.44
CA GLU A 72 0.45 -19.09 -19.95
C GLU A 72 0.55 -18.20 -21.20
N ARG A 73 -0.36 -18.37 -22.18
CA ARG A 73 -0.39 -17.49 -23.35
C ARG A 73 -0.74 -16.04 -23.01
N ARG A 74 -1.65 -15.81 -22.05
CA ARG A 74 -1.98 -14.46 -21.57
C ARG A 74 -0.77 -13.81 -20.90
N GLU A 75 -0.06 -14.54 -20.05
CA GLU A 75 1.19 -14.09 -19.43
C GLU A 75 2.20 -13.72 -20.52
N GLY A 76 2.54 -14.63 -21.44
CA GLY A 76 3.55 -14.39 -22.47
C GLY A 76 3.20 -13.22 -23.42
N ASN A 77 1.92 -13.04 -23.78
CA ASN A 77 1.50 -11.90 -24.61
C ASN A 77 1.56 -10.59 -23.83
N THR A 78 1.17 -10.59 -22.55
CA THR A 78 1.27 -9.42 -21.67
C THR A 78 2.72 -9.03 -21.44
N SER A 79 3.60 -9.99 -21.16
CA SER A 79 5.04 -9.74 -20.97
C SER A 79 5.69 -9.12 -22.20
N LYS A 80 5.41 -9.65 -23.39
CA LYS A 80 5.90 -9.08 -24.65
C LYS A 80 5.40 -7.66 -24.90
N TYR A 81 4.14 -7.39 -24.59
CA TYR A 81 3.56 -6.05 -24.71
C TYR A 81 4.25 -5.09 -23.74
N LEU A 82 4.35 -5.48 -22.47
CA LEU A 82 4.92 -4.64 -21.43
C LEU A 82 6.40 -4.32 -21.70
N ASP A 83 7.21 -5.31 -22.08
CA ASP A 83 8.62 -5.11 -22.46
C ASP A 83 8.76 -4.04 -23.55
N LYS A 84 7.87 -4.07 -24.55
CA LYS A 84 7.85 -3.08 -25.63
C LYS A 84 7.47 -1.68 -25.15
N GLU A 85 6.49 -1.58 -24.24
CA GLU A 85 6.06 -0.30 -23.68
C GLU A 85 7.12 0.30 -22.74
N LEU A 86 7.73 -0.51 -21.86
CA LEU A 86 8.81 -0.05 -20.97
C LEU A 86 9.99 0.49 -21.77
N LYS A 87 10.40 -0.20 -22.84
CA LYS A 87 11.44 0.29 -23.77
C LYS A 87 11.08 1.63 -24.42
N LYS A 88 9.83 1.82 -24.85
CA LYS A 88 9.37 3.11 -25.41
C LYS A 88 9.41 4.22 -24.36
N MET A 89 9.04 3.92 -23.12
CA MET A 89 9.03 4.87 -22.01
C MET A 89 10.43 5.13 -21.44
N LYS A 90 11.42 4.31 -21.82
CA LYS A 90 12.79 4.28 -21.28
C LYS A 90 12.82 3.96 -19.77
N VAL A 91 11.93 3.13 -19.32
CA VAL A 91 11.83 2.63 -17.95
C VAL A 91 12.65 1.36 -17.83
N ASP A 92 13.52 1.29 -16.81
CA ASP A 92 14.38 0.13 -16.50
C ASP A 92 13.92 -0.50 -15.17
N ALA A 93 12.71 -1.05 -15.16
CA ALA A 93 12.14 -1.74 -14.02
C ALA A 93 12.22 -3.26 -14.18
N PRO A 94 12.63 -4.03 -13.15
CA PRO A 94 12.56 -5.48 -13.17
C PRO A 94 11.10 -5.95 -13.30
N VAL A 95 10.88 -6.96 -14.13
CA VAL A 95 9.55 -7.54 -14.37
C VAL A 95 9.56 -9.00 -13.95
N ASP A 96 8.72 -9.37 -13.00
CA ASP A 96 8.40 -10.75 -12.65
C ASP A 96 7.05 -11.14 -13.24
N ALA A 97 6.98 -12.29 -13.91
CA ALA A 97 5.76 -12.73 -14.59
C ALA A 97 5.38 -14.14 -14.17
N ARG A 98 4.10 -14.30 -13.82
CA ARG A 98 3.52 -15.58 -13.43
C ARG A 98 2.11 -15.75 -13.99
N TYR A 99 1.66 -17.00 -14.04
CA TYR A 99 0.29 -17.32 -14.42
C TYR A 99 -0.38 -18.26 -13.42
N THR A 100 -1.70 -18.20 -13.39
CA THR A 100 -2.55 -19.07 -12.57
C THR A 100 -3.63 -19.67 -13.47
N ALA A 101 -3.63 -20.98 -13.58
CA ALA A 101 -4.51 -21.74 -14.49
C ALA A 101 -6.00 -21.58 -14.17
N GLN A 102 -6.33 -21.44 -12.88
CA GLN A 102 -7.70 -21.24 -12.39
C GLN A 102 -7.66 -20.33 -11.17
N ASP A 103 -8.19 -19.12 -11.30
CA ASP A 103 -8.18 -18.09 -10.24
C ASP A 103 -9.31 -18.32 -9.24
N TRP A 104 -9.20 -19.38 -8.43
CA TRP A 104 -10.18 -19.68 -7.39
C TRP A 104 -10.20 -18.69 -6.24
N GLU A 105 -9.06 -18.08 -5.92
CA GLU A 105 -8.99 -17.03 -4.88
C GLU A 105 -9.69 -15.76 -5.34
N GLY A 106 -9.39 -15.27 -6.55
CA GLY A 106 -10.10 -14.14 -7.13
C GLY A 106 -11.58 -14.42 -7.32
N PHE A 107 -11.95 -15.66 -7.66
CA PHE A 107 -13.37 -16.08 -7.73
C PHE A 107 -14.04 -15.94 -6.37
N LYS A 108 -13.43 -16.45 -5.31
CA LYS A 108 -13.94 -16.36 -3.94
C LYS A 108 -14.10 -14.90 -3.48
N GLU A 109 -13.10 -14.05 -3.75
CA GLU A 109 -13.14 -12.62 -3.43
C GLU A 109 -14.31 -11.92 -4.13
N LEU A 110 -14.45 -12.11 -5.44
CA LEU A 110 -15.52 -11.48 -6.22
C LEU A 110 -16.91 -11.96 -5.81
N VAL A 111 -17.08 -13.26 -5.57
CA VAL A 111 -18.35 -13.80 -5.07
C VAL A 111 -18.68 -13.25 -3.70
N SER A 112 -17.70 -13.17 -2.78
CA SER A 112 -17.89 -12.62 -1.43
C SER A 112 -18.34 -11.16 -1.45
N ALA A 113 -17.78 -10.37 -2.36
CA ALA A 113 -18.08 -8.95 -2.53
C ALA A 113 -19.36 -8.70 -3.35
N SER A 114 -19.92 -9.72 -4.01
CA SER A 114 -21.08 -9.59 -4.90
C SER A 114 -22.40 -9.52 -4.13
N ASN A 115 -23.44 -9.11 -4.86
CA ASN A 115 -24.85 -9.16 -4.40
C ASN A 115 -25.59 -10.40 -4.93
N LEU A 116 -24.87 -11.46 -5.30
CA LEU A 116 -25.50 -12.71 -5.75
C LEU A 116 -26.38 -13.30 -4.65
N GLN A 117 -27.58 -13.73 -5.01
CA GLN A 117 -28.59 -14.21 -4.06
C GLN A 117 -28.09 -15.43 -3.28
N ASP A 118 -27.41 -16.37 -3.95
CA ASP A 118 -26.96 -17.63 -3.37
C ASP A 118 -25.43 -17.69 -3.17
N LYS A 119 -24.78 -16.52 -2.94
CA LYS A 119 -23.32 -16.42 -2.78
C LYS A 119 -22.78 -17.35 -1.68
N ASP A 120 -23.50 -17.49 -0.57
CA ASP A 120 -23.07 -18.33 0.55
C ASP A 120 -23.05 -19.82 0.16
N LEU A 121 -23.96 -20.25 -0.70
CA LEU A 121 -23.96 -21.60 -1.25
C LEU A 121 -22.74 -21.83 -2.14
N VAL A 122 -22.43 -20.88 -3.03
CA VAL A 122 -21.25 -20.93 -3.90
C VAL A 122 -19.98 -20.99 -3.07
N LEU A 123 -19.83 -20.11 -2.07
CA LEU A 123 -18.65 -20.07 -1.19
C LEU A 123 -18.50 -21.37 -0.39
N ARG A 124 -19.60 -21.98 0.05
CA ARG A 124 -19.60 -23.27 0.73
C ARG A 124 -19.09 -24.38 -0.19
N VAL A 125 -19.56 -24.44 -1.43
CA VAL A 125 -19.11 -25.43 -2.43
C VAL A 125 -17.59 -25.30 -2.66
N ILE A 126 -17.08 -24.08 -2.85
CA ILE A 126 -15.63 -23.85 -3.01
C ILE A 126 -14.83 -24.35 -1.81
N SER A 127 -15.38 -24.19 -0.60
CA SER A 127 -14.71 -24.61 0.64
C SER A 127 -14.74 -26.11 0.85
N MET A 128 -15.79 -26.79 0.39
CA MET A 128 -15.98 -28.25 0.57
C MET A 128 -15.09 -29.07 -0.35
N TYR A 129 -14.88 -28.62 -1.58
CA TYR A 129 -14.14 -29.38 -2.58
C TYR A 129 -12.77 -28.77 -2.81
N GLN A 130 -11.72 -29.56 -2.62
CA GLN A 130 -10.32 -29.14 -2.87
C GLN A 130 -9.92 -29.32 -4.34
N ASP A 131 -10.48 -30.35 -4.98
CA ASP A 131 -10.19 -30.67 -6.37
C ASP A 131 -10.86 -29.66 -7.32
N PRO A 132 -10.08 -28.99 -8.20
CA PRO A 132 -10.58 -27.95 -9.09
C PRO A 132 -11.65 -28.42 -10.07
N GLU A 133 -11.55 -29.64 -10.60
CA GLU A 133 -12.53 -30.20 -11.55
C GLU A 133 -13.86 -30.48 -10.85
N THR A 134 -13.79 -30.99 -9.64
CA THR A 134 -14.98 -31.23 -8.80
C THR A 134 -15.64 -29.89 -8.42
N ARG A 135 -14.85 -28.88 -8.04
CA ARG A 135 -15.38 -27.52 -7.78
C ARG A 135 -16.15 -26.98 -8.98
N GLU A 136 -15.54 -27.02 -10.15
CA GLU A 136 -16.16 -26.53 -11.39
C GLU A 136 -17.48 -27.25 -11.68
N LYS A 137 -17.49 -28.59 -11.56
CA LYS A 137 -18.68 -29.40 -11.78
C LYS A 137 -19.79 -29.05 -10.79
N GLU A 138 -19.49 -28.96 -9.51
CA GLU A 138 -20.48 -28.69 -8.47
C GLU A 138 -21.05 -27.28 -8.58
N ILE A 139 -20.24 -26.28 -8.95
CA ILE A 139 -20.75 -24.92 -9.21
C ILE A 139 -21.66 -24.90 -10.45
N LYS A 140 -21.31 -25.62 -11.50
CA LYS A 140 -22.17 -25.76 -12.68
C LYS A 140 -23.51 -26.45 -12.37
N ASN A 141 -23.52 -27.37 -11.41
CA ASN A 141 -24.72 -28.04 -10.97
C ASN A 141 -25.74 -27.12 -10.26
N ILE A 142 -25.26 -25.97 -9.75
CA ILE A 142 -26.10 -24.92 -9.21
C ILE A 142 -26.59 -24.04 -10.37
N SER A 143 -27.44 -24.59 -11.25
CA SER A 143 -27.77 -24.02 -12.56
C SER A 143 -28.36 -22.60 -12.52
N ALA A 144 -29.13 -22.28 -11.49
CA ALA A 144 -29.75 -20.95 -11.34
C ALA A 144 -28.67 -19.86 -11.06
N VAL A 145 -27.63 -20.22 -10.30
CA VAL A 145 -26.54 -19.28 -9.92
C VAL A 145 -25.44 -19.22 -10.97
N TYR A 146 -25.25 -20.32 -11.72
CA TYR A 146 -24.15 -20.40 -12.70
C TYR A 146 -24.32 -19.38 -13.84
N SER A 147 -25.53 -19.09 -14.27
CA SER A 147 -25.79 -18.05 -15.29
C SER A 147 -25.29 -16.68 -14.80
N ASP A 148 -25.67 -16.31 -13.59
CA ASP A 148 -25.26 -15.02 -13.00
C ASP A 148 -23.75 -14.95 -12.78
N LEU A 149 -23.11 -16.05 -12.36
CA LEU A 149 -21.67 -16.16 -12.23
C LEU A 149 -20.95 -15.99 -13.59
N ALA A 150 -21.49 -16.62 -14.64
CA ALA A 150 -20.92 -16.56 -15.99
C ALA A 150 -20.98 -15.14 -16.59
N GLU A 151 -22.01 -14.38 -16.24
CA GLU A 151 -22.23 -13.01 -16.73
C GLU A 151 -21.49 -11.96 -15.89
N THR A 152 -21.41 -12.14 -14.58
CA THR A 152 -20.93 -11.08 -13.67
C THR A 152 -19.56 -11.33 -13.06
N ILE A 153 -19.22 -12.57 -12.72
CA ILE A 153 -17.98 -12.92 -11.98
C ILE A 153 -16.88 -13.43 -12.91
N LEU A 154 -17.18 -14.47 -13.71
CA LEU A 154 -16.15 -15.12 -14.54
C LEU A 154 -15.45 -14.19 -15.54
N PRO A 155 -16.12 -13.20 -16.17
CA PRO A 155 -15.44 -12.24 -17.05
C PRO A 155 -14.35 -11.43 -16.35
N GLN A 156 -14.54 -11.09 -15.09
CA GLN A 156 -13.58 -10.31 -14.30
C GLN A 156 -12.29 -11.09 -13.97
N LEU A 157 -12.32 -12.41 -14.04
CA LEU A 157 -11.19 -13.31 -13.81
C LEU A 157 -10.34 -13.58 -15.06
N ARG A 158 -10.81 -13.17 -16.24
CA ARG A 158 -10.10 -13.31 -17.52
C ARG A 158 -9.17 -12.13 -17.73
N ARG A 159 -8.11 -12.02 -16.92
CA ARG A 159 -7.25 -10.84 -16.89
C ARG A 159 -5.76 -11.17 -16.80
N SER A 160 -4.95 -10.22 -17.22
CA SER A 160 -3.58 -10.06 -16.72
C SER A 160 -3.55 -8.81 -15.86
N ARG A 161 -3.16 -8.98 -14.59
CA ARG A 161 -2.93 -7.89 -13.65
C ARG A 161 -1.49 -7.43 -13.80
N LEU A 162 -1.30 -6.14 -13.97
CA LEU A 162 -0.03 -5.45 -13.88
C LEU A 162 0.03 -4.77 -12.52
N THR A 163 0.99 -5.14 -11.68
CA THR A 163 1.21 -4.52 -10.37
C THR A 163 2.53 -3.77 -10.40
N ALA A 164 2.50 -2.46 -10.20
CA ALA A 164 3.68 -1.65 -9.96
C ALA A 164 3.94 -1.57 -8.46
N ASN A 165 5.00 -2.21 -8.01
CA ASN A 165 5.49 -2.12 -6.64
C ASN A 165 6.52 -0.98 -6.57
N ILE A 166 6.17 0.10 -5.86
CA ILE A 166 6.99 1.31 -5.75
C ILE A 166 7.50 1.40 -4.32
N GLU A 167 8.82 1.50 -4.17
CA GLU A 167 9.46 1.80 -2.90
C GLU A 167 9.90 3.28 -2.91
N ILE A 168 9.29 4.09 -2.05
CA ILE A 168 9.67 5.49 -1.86
C ILE A 168 10.68 5.54 -0.72
N ILE A 169 11.90 5.97 -1.01
CA ILE A 169 13.01 6.06 -0.06
C ILE A 169 13.05 7.47 0.51
N GLY A 170 12.80 7.59 1.81
CA GLY A 170 12.91 8.85 2.53
C GLY A 170 14.36 9.26 2.78
N LYS A 171 14.53 10.45 3.33
CA LYS A 171 15.85 11.03 3.66
C LYS A 171 16.66 10.14 4.60
N SER A 172 17.98 10.11 4.43
CA SER A 172 18.92 9.43 5.33
C SER A 172 19.02 10.13 6.69
N ASP A 173 19.63 9.46 7.69
CA ASP A 173 19.86 10.06 9.01
C ASP A 173 20.74 11.31 8.93
N ASP A 174 21.76 11.28 8.06
CA ASP A 174 22.67 12.41 7.86
C ASP A 174 21.93 13.60 7.22
N GLU A 175 21.09 13.36 6.21
CA GLU A 175 20.27 14.39 5.58
C GLU A 175 19.26 14.99 6.58
N ILE A 176 18.56 14.15 7.34
CA ILE A 176 17.60 14.59 8.36
C ILE A 176 18.32 15.43 9.44
N SER A 177 19.48 14.95 9.92
CA SER A 177 20.26 15.66 10.93
C SER A 177 20.79 17.00 10.41
N ALA A 178 21.25 17.05 9.16
CA ALA A 178 21.70 18.27 8.52
C ALA A 178 20.56 19.27 8.32
N LEU A 179 19.41 18.83 7.79
CA LEU A 179 18.24 19.67 7.55
C LEU A 179 17.62 20.18 8.85
N ALA A 180 17.61 19.38 9.91
CA ALA A 180 17.11 19.81 11.22
C ALA A 180 17.88 21.02 11.77
N LYS A 181 19.14 21.19 11.37
CA LYS A 181 20.01 22.33 11.77
C LYS A 181 19.94 23.47 10.78
N SER A 182 19.92 23.19 9.48
CA SER A 182 20.08 24.21 8.42
C SER A 182 18.74 24.71 7.86
N ASN A 183 17.81 23.82 7.59
CA ASN A 183 16.51 24.15 7.00
C ASN A 183 15.41 23.16 7.44
N PRO A 184 14.97 23.21 8.71
CA PRO A 184 14.00 22.27 9.25
C PRO A 184 12.61 22.35 8.60
N SER A 185 12.30 23.39 7.82
CA SER A 185 11.05 23.48 7.05
C SER A 185 10.96 22.47 5.88
N GLU A 186 12.09 21.87 5.47
CA GLU A 186 12.13 20.78 4.48
C GLU A 186 11.87 19.40 5.09
N LEU A 187 11.75 19.31 6.40
CA LEU A 187 11.41 18.08 7.11
C LEU A 187 9.90 18.04 7.40
N ASN A 188 9.27 16.91 7.13
CA ASN A 188 7.90 16.68 7.62
C ASN A 188 7.91 16.42 9.13
N ILE A 189 6.71 16.36 9.73
CA ILE A 189 6.58 16.20 11.19
C ILE A 189 7.22 14.91 11.73
N GLU A 190 7.18 13.81 10.98
CA GLU A 190 7.80 12.55 11.40
C GLU A 190 9.33 12.64 11.32
N GLU A 191 9.86 13.26 10.27
CA GLU A 191 11.29 13.45 10.08
C GLU A 191 11.89 14.39 11.13
N ILE A 192 11.22 15.51 11.45
CA ILE A 192 11.76 16.45 12.44
C ILE A 192 11.70 15.89 13.88
N LEU A 193 10.67 15.11 14.22
CA LEU A 193 10.62 14.41 15.49
C LEU A 193 11.67 13.29 15.56
N TYR A 194 11.91 12.61 14.46
CA TYR A 194 12.96 11.60 14.36
C TYR A 194 14.36 12.21 14.48
N ALA A 195 14.61 13.40 13.90
CA ALA A 195 15.86 14.11 13.99
C ALA A 195 16.35 14.28 15.45
N ALA A 196 15.43 14.55 16.37
CA ALA A 196 15.76 14.68 17.80
C ALA A 196 16.25 13.36 18.43
N THR A 197 15.96 12.21 17.82
CA THR A 197 16.46 10.91 18.30
C THR A 197 17.87 10.60 17.82
N LEU A 198 18.35 11.29 16.78
CA LEU A 198 19.67 11.10 16.19
C LEU A 198 20.79 11.82 16.95
N THR A 199 20.47 12.67 17.92
CA THR A 199 21.46 13.34 18.77
C THR A 199 21.29 12.92 20.23
N ASN A 200 22.37 12.89 20.99
CA ASN A 200 22.35 12.71 22.44
C ASN A 200 22.47 14.05 23.21
N ASN A 201 22.62 15.16 22.50
CA ASN A 201 22.73 16.50 23.09
C ASN A 201 21.34 17.06 23.43
N ASP A 202 21.07 17.26 24.72
CA ASP A 202 19.76 17.72 25.21
C ASP A 202 19.42 19.13 24.71
N SER A 203 20.42 20.01 24.53
CA SER A 203 20.22 21.36 23.98
C SER A 203 19.82 21.30 22.49
N GLU A 204 20.44 20.40 21.71
CA GLU A 204 20.04 20.15 20.32
C GLU A 204 18.62 19.56 20.24
N LYS A 205 18.29 18.58 21.07
CA LYS A 205 16.93 18.03 21.14
C LYS A 205 15.90 19.11 21.41
N MET A 206 16.16 19.94 22.42
CA MET A 206 15.25 21.03 22.77
C MET A 206 15.07 22.01 21.60
N ALA A 207 16.17 22.38 20.90
CA ALA A 207 16.11 23.26 19.74
C ALA A 207 15.28 22.65 18.61
N ILE A 208 15.46 21.34 18.29
CA ILE A 208 14.71 20.62 17.27
C ILE A 208 13.21 20.57 17.63
N TYR A 209 12.84 20.21 18.87
CA TYR A 209 11.45 20.17 19.29
C TYR A 209 10.79 21.55 19.32
N THR A 210 11.55 22.58 19.71
CA THR A 210 11.06 23.97 19.65
C THR A 210 10.75 24.36 18.21
N LYS A 211 11.66 24.06 17.29
CA LYS A 211 11.45 24.33 15.87
C LYS A 211 10.29 23.52 15.29
N ALA A 212 10.16 22.25 15.70
CA ALA A 212 9.03 21.42 15.33
C ALA A 212 7.69 22.02 15.82
N SER A 213 7.66 22.61 17.02
CA SER A 213 6.43 23.24 17.54
C SER A 213 6.05 24.54 16.80
N GLU A 214 7.02 25.27 16.25
CA GLU A 214 6.79 26.44 15.41
C GLU A 214 6.21 26.05 14.03
N LEU A 215 6.78 25.01 13.41
CA LEU A 215 6.39 24.55 12.07
C LEU A 215 5.06 23.75 12.12
N TYR A 216 4.87 22.97 13.19
CA TYR A 216 3.74 22.05 13.36
C TYR A 216 2.99 22.29 14.68
N PRO A 217 2.42 23.46 14.91
CA PRO A 217 1.82 23.85 16.20
C PRO A 217 0.64 22.95 16.62
N ASN A 218 0.00 22.28 15.66
CA ASN A 218 -1.11 21.37 15.88
C ASN A 218 -0.67 19.92 16.16
N CYS A 219 0.63 19.65 16.28
CA CYS A 219 1.13 18.33 16.68
C CYS A 219 1.34 18.29 18.19
N TYR A 220 0.48 17.57 18.92
CA TYR A 220 0.58 17.44 20.38
C TYR A 220 1.90 16.85 20.85
N ARG A 221 2.54 15.98 20.04
CA ARG A 221 3.81 15.32 20.37
C ARG A 221 4.97 16.31 20.53
N THR A 222 4.98 17.39 19.75
CA THR A 222 6.04 18.41 19.85
C THR A 222 6.02 19.07 21.22
N TRP A 223 4.84 19.47 21.69
CA TRP A 223 4.64 20.09 23.00
C TRP A 223 4.97 19.12 24.14
N ASN A 224 4.54 17.87 24.02
CA ASN A 224 4.89 16.84 25.01
C ASN A 224 6.40 16.64 25.11
N ASN A 225 7.11 16.56 23.98
CA ASN A 225 8.56 16.39 23.96
C ASN A 225 9.32 17.60 24.54
N ILE A 226 8.86 18.83 24.29
CA ILE A 226 9.40 20.04 24.93
C ILE A 226 9.18 19.96 26.45
N GLY A 227 8.00 19.52 26.89
CA GLY A 227 7.70 19.29 28.30
C GLY A 227 8.62 18.27 28.96
N MET A 228 8.88 17.16 28.28
CA MET A 228 9.84 16.12 28.75
C MET A 228 11.27 16.66 28.87
N MET A 229 11.71 17.48 27.92
CA MET A 229 13.05 18.08 27.98
C MET A 229 13.15 19.11 29.13
N ALA A 230 12.09 19.90 29.36
CA ALA A 230 12.01 20.82 30.48
C ALA A 230 12.02 20.08 31.83
N PHE A 231 11.23 18.98 31.93
CA PHE A 231 11.21 18.13 33.13
C PHE A 231 12.59 17.56 33.44
N LYS A 232 13.28 17.03 32.41
CA LYS A 232 14.65 16.51 32.54
C LYS A 232 15.64 17.58 33.02
N ALA A 233 15.44 18.84 32.61
CA ALA A 233 16.24 19.97 33.03
C ALA A 233 15.88 20.52 34.45
N GLY A 234 14.86 19.95 35.09
CA GLY A 234 14.37 20.41 36.39
C GLY A 234 13.41 21.61 36.34
N ASP A 235 13.05 22.12 35.16
CA ASP A 235 12.09 23.21 34.99
C ASP A 235 10.64 22.66 34.99
N LEU A 236 10.18 22.35 36.20
CA LEU A 236 8.84 21.74 36.39
C LEU A 236 7.70 22.66 35.94
N ALA A 237 7.89 24.01 36.06
CA ALA A 237 6.86 24.97 35.66
C ALA A 237 6.67 24.98 34.13
N LYS A 238 7.78 25.03 33.37
CA LYS A 238 7.75 24.94 31.93
C LYS A 238 7.26 23.55 31.46
N ALA A 239 7.66 22.47 32.13
CA ALA A 239 7.21 21.14 31.80
C ALA A 239 5.69 21.02 31.91
N GLU A 240 5.11 21.46 33.02
CA GLU A 240 3.65 21.46 33.25
C GLU A 240 2.91 22.29 32.20
N GLN A 241 3.42 23.49 31.88
CA GLN A 241 2.85 24.33 30.83
C GLN A 241 2.82 23.62 29.49
N MET A 242 3.89 22.95 29.11
CA MET A 242 4.00 22.28 27.80
C MET A 242 3.13 21.01 27.74
N PHE A 243 3.02 20.23 28.80
CA PHE A 243 2.12 19.08 28.85
C PHE A 243 0.64 19.51 28.77
N ASN A 244 0.27 20.61 29.47
CA ASN A 244 -1.07 21.18 29.34
C ASN A 244 -1.32 21.68 27.91
N LYS A 245 -0.32 22.31 27.27
CA LYS A 245 -0.42 22.71 25.86
C LYS A 245 -0.60 21.49 24.95
N SER A 246 0.15 20.40 25.17
CA SER A 246 -0.03 19.14 24.43
C SER A 246 -1.48 18.65 24.55
N ASN A 247 -2.03 18.56 25.76
CA ASN A 247 -3.41 18.15 25.98
C ASN A 247 -4.45 19.09 25.36
N SER A 248 -4.17 20.40 25.31
CA SER A 248 -5.07 21.38 24.64
C SER A 248 -5.12 21.21 23.13
N VAL A 249 -4.04 20.70 22.50
CA VAL A 249 -4.00 20.37 21.07
C VAL A 249 -4.74 19.07 20.81
N LYS A 250 -4.44 18.05 21.61
CA LYS A 250 -5.10 16.74 21.57
C LYS A 250 -4.95 16.08 22.94
N ALA A 251 -6.06 15.71 23.57
CA ALA A 251 -6.04 14.92 24.79
C ALA A 251 -5.25 13.61 24.56
N ASN A 252 -4.22 13.37 25.38
CA ASN A 252 -3.34 12.24 25.21
C ASN A 252 -2.84 11.71 26.57
N ASN A 253 -2.62 10.40 26.63
CA ASN A 253 -2.24 9.72 27.86
C ASN A 253 -0.81 10.05 28.30
N GLU A 254 0.08 10.33 27.36
CA GLU A 254 1.48 10.67 27.60
C GLU A 254 1.59 11.97 28.41
N ALA A 255 0.88 13.01 27.99
CA ALA A 255 0.87 14.29 28.71
C ALA A 255 0.20 14.14 30.08
N ASN A 256 -0.91 13.36 30.18
CA ASN A 256 -1.59 13.12 31.47
C ASN A 256 -0.68 12.39 32.46
N MET A 257 0.02 11.36 32.00
CA MET A 257 1.01 10.61 32.82
C MET A 257 2.13 11.54 33.30
N ASN A 258 2.66 12.39 32.43
CA ASN A 258 3.73 13.32 32.77
C ASN A 258 3.27 14.41 33.74
N LEU A 259 2.03 14.90 33.65
CA LEU A 259 1.44 15.82 34.63
C LEU A 259 1.28 15.17 36.00
N GLY A 260 0.84 13.89 36.04
CA GLY A 260 0.81 13.12 37.28
C GLY A 260 2.20 12.95 37.93
N LEU A 261 3.24 12.74 37.09
CA LEU A 261 4.61 12.65 37.57
C LEU A 261 5.10 14.00 38.17
N ILE A 262 4.73 15.14 37.58
CA ILE A 262 5.02 16.46 38.14
C ILE A 262 4.33 16.64 39.48
N ALA A 263 3.03 16.29 39.60
CA ALA A 263 2.30 16.37 40.85
C ALA A 263 2.97 15.57 41.95
N LEU A 264 3.33 14.31 41.68
CA LEU A 264 4.09 13.47 42.63
C LEU A 264 5.44 14.10 43.04
N THR A 265 6.14 14.73 42.10
CA THR A 265 7.44 15.38 42.35
C THR A 265 7.26 16.63 43.25
N LYS A 266 6.12 17.31 43.19
CA LYS A 266 5.78 18.46 44.02
C LYS A 266 5.23 18.07 45.39
N GLY A 267 4.88 16.79 45.59
CA GLY A 267 4.32 16.24 46.83
C GLY A 267 2.80 16.41 46.95
N ASP A 268 2.10 16.57 45.81
CA ASP A 268 0.64 16.66 45.73
C ASP A 268 -0.01 15.30 45.53
#